data_653058985072ef062cc8579d3a3a5ab1
#
_entry.id   653058985072ef062cc8579d3a3a5ab1
#
_cell.length_a   1.000
_cell.length_b   1.000
_cell.length_c   1.000
_cell.angle_alpha   90.00
_cell.angle_beta   90.00
_cell.angle_gamma   90.00
#
_symmetry.space_group_name_H-M   'P 1'
#
loop_
_entity.id
_entity.type
_entity.pdbx_description
1 polymer ?
#
loop_
_entity_poly.entity_id
_entity_poly.type
_entity_poly.pdbx_seq_one_letter_code
_entity_poly.pdbx_strand_id
1 'polypeptide(L)'
;TIFVNTGGTPIVEEKKISKRAKELGAKKHLNVNVELPLWKQIIKPLIWSGSMYQDKYPALCSDRYLIVTEAIKLCKKLNTKYISHGCTGMGNDQVRFDLSIQAFGNYKTITPIREIQNKVSDVRGYEKKYLIERGFKVSSLHSKYSINENLMGATVSGSEIDDWKEPSKESYILCSTPDKYPSKSKKITIEFLKGEARKIDGKSIKGAELLRTLNKIGGKYGIGREIFAGDTIIGIKGRFLFESPGISILQRAHRALEESIFTDKQNFFKPTVGKKWVELIY
;
A
#
# COMPACT_ATOMS: atom_id res chain seq x y z
N THR A 1 18.49 -10.92 3.06
CA THR A 1 17.37 -9.97 3.06
C THR A 1 16.39 -10.30 1.96
N ILE A 2 15.17 -9.84 2.09
CA ILE A 2 14.10 -9.95 1.10
C ILE A 2 13.48 -8.57 0.87
N PHE A 3 13.22 -8.24 -0.39
CA PHE A 3 12.34 -7.15 -0.79
C PHE A 3 11.13 -7.75 -1.51
N VAL A 4 9.94 -7.37 -1.09
CA VAL A 4 8.68 -7.85 -1.67
C VAL A 4 8.03 -6.69 -2.41
N ASN A 5 8.02 -6.78 -3.75
CA ASN A 5 7.40 -5.76 -4.59
C ASN A 5 5.90 -6.01 -4.69
N THR A 6 5.12 -5.09 -4.16
CA THR A 6 3.66 -5.07 -4.19
C THR A 6 3.09 -4.20 -5.33
N GLY A 7 3.94 -3.85 -6.31
CA GLY A 7 3.54 -3.16 -7.53
C GLY A 7 3.77 -1.64 -7.55
N GLY A 8 4.30 -1.06 -6.47
CA GLY A 8 4.67 0.36 -6.41
C GLY A 8 6.13 0.64 -6.82
N THR A 9 6.95 -0.41 -6.98
CA THR A 9 8.39 -0.23 -7.21
C THR A 9 8.78 -0.67 -8.63
N PRO A 10 9.30 0.23 -9.49
CA PRO A 10 9.79 -0.13 -10.82
C PRO A 10 11.02 -1.05 -10.76
N ILE A 11 11.22 -1.89 -11.77
CA ILE A 11 12.35 -2.84 -11.88
C ILE A 11 13.72 -2.15 -11.71
N VAL A 12 13.85 -0.91 -12.18
CA VAL A 12 15.09 -0.14 -12.02
C VAL A 12 15.40 0.13 -10.54
N GLU A 13 14.38 0.46 -9.75
CA GLU A 13 14.52 0.68 -8.32
C GLU A 13 14.78 -0.62 -7.56
N GLU A 14 14.18 -1.73 -7.95
CA GLU A 14 14.50 -3.06 -7.37
C GLU A 14 15.99 -3.40 -7.53
N LYS A 15 16.59 -3.07 -8.67
CA LYS A 15 18.03 -3.27 -8.89
C LYS A 15 18.87 -2.40 -7.94
N LYS A 16 18.46 -1.16 -7.69
CA LYS A 16 19.13 -0.28 -6.72
C LYS A 16 19.01 -0.81 -5.30
N ILE A 17 17.81 -1.29 -4.90
CA ILE A 17 17.58 -1.93 -3.61
C ILE A 17 18.49 -3.15 -3.44
N SER A 18 18.58 -4.01 -4.46
CA SER A 18 19.43 -5.19 -4.43
C SER A 18 20.92 -4.83 -4.28
N LYS A 19 21.37 -3.80 -5.01
CA LYS A 19 22.74 -3.30 -4.91
C LYS A 19 23.01 -2.77 -3.50
N ARG A 20 22.09 -1.92 -2.98
CA ARG A 20 22.22 -1.34 -1.65
C ARG A 20 22.22 -2.40 -0.54
N ALA A 21 21.39 -3.42 -0.64
CA ALA A 21 21.37 -4.53 0.31
C ALA A 21 22.74 -5.24 0.40
N LYS A 22 23.38 -5.47 -0.74
CA LYS A 22 24.72 -6.07 -0.80
C LYS A 22 25.79 -5.14 -0.22
N GLU A 23 25.77 -3.86 -0.55
CA GLU A 23 26.67 -2.83 0.00
C GLU A 23 26.59 -2.77 1.53
N LEU A 24 25.38 -2.95 2.08
CA LEU A 24 25.15 -2.99 3.52
C LEU A 24 25.48 -4.34 4.18
N GLY A 25 26.07 -5.28 3.44
CA GLY A 25 26.58 -6.56 3.98
C GLY A 25 25.59 -7.71 3.95
N ALA A 26 24.48 -7.62 3.23
CA ALA A 26 23.57 -8.75 3.09
C ALA A 26 24.24 -9.89 2.30
N LYS A 27 24.39 -11.07 2.93
CA LYS A 27 24.94 -12.26 2.25
C LYS A 27 24.12 -12.69 1.04
N LYS A 28 22.80 -12.59 1.14
CA LYS A 28 21.87 -12.87 0.04
C LYS A 28 20.73 -11.84 0.07
N HIS A 29 20.27 -11.46 -1.09
CA HIS A 29 19.11 -10.60 -1.28
C HIS A 29 18.18 -11.22 -2.32
N LEU A 30 16.87 -11.19 -2.05
CA LEU A 30 15.84 -11.67 -2.94
C LEU A 30 14.84 -10.53 -3.22
N ASN A 31 14.50 -10.35 -4.49
CA ASN A 31 13.32 -9.60 -4.90
C ASN A 31 12.20 -10.58 -5.23
N VAL A 32 11.03 -10.37 -4.66
CA VAL A 32 9.85 -11.18 -4.90
C VAL A 32 8.71 -10.27 -5.37
N ASN A 33 8.18 -10.51 -6.55
CA ASN A 33 7.01 -9.79 -7.05
C ASN A 33 5.73 -10.52 -6.61
N VAL A 34 4.84 -9.80 -5.94
CA VAL A 34 3.55 -10.33 -5.44
C VAL A 34 2.34 -9.60 -6.03
N GLU A 35 2.48 -8.94 -7.17
CA GLU A 35 1.38 -8.25 -7.82
C GLU A 35 0.21 -9.19 -8.18
N LEU A 36 0.51 -10.38 -8.67
CA LEU A 36 -0.53 -11.35 -8.99
C LEU A 36 -1.24 -11.91 -7.75
N PRO A 37 -0.55 -12.33 -6.68
CA PRO A 37 -1.17 -12.58 -5.39
C PRO A 37 -2.00 -11.40 -4.85
N LEU A 38 -1.47 -10.18 -4.89
CA LEU A 38 -2.17 -8.97 -4.45
C LEU A 38 -3.46 -8.74 -5.24
N TRP A 39 -3.40 -8.88 -6.56
CA TRP A 39 -4.59 -8.79 -7.41
C TRP A 39 -5.64 -9.84 -7.02
N LYS A 40 -5.24 -11.10 -6.89
CA LYS A 40 -6.17 -12.20 -6.66
C LYS A 40 -6.76 -12.23 -5.25
N GLN A 41 -5.95 -11.95 -4.23
CA GLN A 41 -6.32 -12.17 -2.83
C GLN A 41 -6.86 -10.92 -2.15
N ILE A 42 -6.50 -9.74 -2.63
CA ILE A 42 -6.86 -8.46 -2.00
C ILE A 42 -7.69 -7.60 -2.96
N ILE A 43 -7.15 -7.27 -4.15
CA ILE A 43 -7.75 -6.25 -5.01
C ILE A 43 -9.09 -6.72 -5.59
N LYS A 44 -9.16 -7.94 -6.12
CA LYS A 44 -10.43 -8.48 -6.63
C LYS A 44 -11.51 -8.54 -5.55
N PRO A 45 -11.27 -9.15 -4.38
CA PRO A 45 -12.24 -9.14 -3.30
C PRO A 45 -12.62 -7.72 -2.84
N LEU A 46 -11.68 -6.77 -2.82
CA LEU A 46 -11.95 -5.38 -2.46
C LEU A 46 -12.93 -4.72 -3.45
N ILE A 47 -12.74 -4.94 -4.75
CA ILE A 47 -13.66 -4.44 -5.78
C ILE A 47 -15.02 -5.13 -5.65
N TRP A 48 -15.05 -6.45 -5.49
CA TRP A 48 -16.27 -7.23 -5.32
C TRP A 48 -17.03 -6.88 -4.05
N SER A 49 -16.32 -6.54 -2.95
CA SER A 49 -16.98 -6.09 -1.72
C SER A 49 -17.74 -4.79 -1.93
N GLY A 50 -17.24 -3.91 -2.79
CA GLY A 50 -17.78 -2.57 -3.01
C GLY A 50 -17.65 -1.67 -1.78
N SER A 51 -16.84 -2.07 -0.77
CA SER A 51 -16.70 -1.40 0.51
C SER A 51 -15.29 -0.87 0.70
N MET A 52 -15.16 0.16 1.53
CA MET A 52 -13.91 0.76 1.97
C MET A 52 -13.89 0.80 3.50
N TYR A 53 -12.73 0.79 4.10
CA TYR A 53 -12.59 0.94 5.55
C TYR A 53 -13.14 2.30 6.00
N GLN A 54 -14.07 2.28 6.93
CA GLN A 54 -14.85 3.46 7.38
C GLN A 54 -15.49 4.23 6.19
N ASP A 55 -15.97 3.49 5.18
CA ASP A 55 -16.60 4.02 3.96
C ASP A 55 -15.72 4.98 3.14
N LYS A 56 -14.40 4.98 3.38
CA LYS A 56 -13.48 5.94 2.75
C LYS A 56 -12.16 5.35 2.29
N TYR A 57 -11.45 4.61 3.15
CA TYR A 57 -10.08 4.18 2.88
C TYR A 57 -10.05 2.79 2.22
N PRO A 58 -9.45 2.63 1.04
CA PRO A 58 -9.44 1.36 0.29
C PRO A 58 -8.41 0.33 0.82
N ALA A 59 -8.05 0.39 2.10
CA ALA A 59 -7.17 -0.55 2.79
C ALA A 59 -5.86 -0.85 2.04
N LEU A 60 -5.16 0.20 1.53
CA LEU A 60 -3.90 0.04 0.80
C LEU A 60 -2.83 -0.70 1.61
N CYS A 61 -2.94 -0.64 2.93
CA CYS A 61 -2.03 -1.30 3.88
C CYS A 61 -2.13 -2.83 3.90
N SER A 62 -3.15 -3.42 3.27
CA SER A 62 -3.36 -4.88 3.27
C SER A 62 -2.28 -5.69 2.52
N ASP A 63 -1.46 -5.04 1.72
CA ASP A 63 -0.29 -5.66 1.10
C ASP A 63 0.74 -6.19 2.10
N ARG A 64 0.73 -5.70 3.36
CA ARG A 64 1.60 -6.15 4.45
C ARG A 64 1.46 -7.65 4.74
N TYR A 65 0.25 -8.20 4.59
CA TYR A 65 0.02 -9.63 4.75
C TYR A 65 0.80 -10.47 3.73
N LEU A 66 0.90 -10.00 2.49
CA LEU A 66 1.68 -10.68 1.44
C LEU A 66 3.17 -10.53 1.68
N ILE A 67 3.63 -9.39 2.15
CA ILE A 67 5.04 -9.17 2.51
C ILE A 67 5.46 -10.16 3.59
N VAL A 68 4.67 -10.29 4.66
CA VAL A 68 4.93 -11.25 5.73
C VAL A 68 4.87 -12.69 5.21
N THR A 69 3.88 -13.02 4.38
CA THR A 69 3.75 -14.36 3.79
C THR A 69 5.02 -14.78 3.04
N GLU A 70 5.58 -13.90 2.20
CA GLU A 70 6.80 -14.21 1.46
C GLU A 70 8.04 -14.29 2.38
N ALA A 71 8.11 -13.43 3.39
CA ALA A 71 9.17 -13.51 4.39
C ALA A 71 9.14 -14.85 5.17
N ILE A 72 7.94 -15.30 5.56
CA ILE A 72 7.75 -16.61 6.23
C ILE A 72 8.10 -17.78 5.30
N LYS A 73 7.72 -17.72 4.02
CA LYS A 73 8.14 -18.75 3.04
C LYS A 73 9.67 -18.83 2.96
N LEU A 74 10.35 -17.69 2.97
CA LEU A 74 11.81 -17.65 2.99
C LEU A 74 12.39 -18.20 4.30
N CYS A 75 11.80 -17.87 5.45
CA CYS A 75 12.19 -18.42 6.75
C CYS A 75 12.09 -19.94 6.77
N LYS A 76 11.00 -20.52 6.26
CA LYS A 76 10.81 -21.97 6.12
C LYS A 76 11.90 -22.59 5.23
N LYS A 77 12.17 -21.97 4.06
CA LYS A 77 13.19 -22.43 3.12
C LYS A 77 14.61 -22.42 3.73
N LEU A 78 14.90 -21.44 4.60
CA LEU A 78 16.19 -21.29 5.26
C LEU A 78 16.28 -22.02 6.61
N ASN A 79 15.21 -22.71 7.01
CA ASN A 79 15.08 -23.37 8.31
C ASN A 79 15.41 -22.43 9.49
N THR A 80 14.92 -21.19 9.45
CA THR A 80 15.10 -20.19 10.50
C THR A 80 13.78 -19.80 11.14
N LYS A 81 13.82 -19.46 12.44
CA LYS A 81 12.70 -18.91 13.20
C LYS A 81 12.84 -17.41 13.47
N TYR A 82 13.86 -16.77 12.91
CA TYR A 82 14.11 -15.34 13.11
C TYR A 82 13.68 -14.54 11.89
N ILE A 83 12.95 -13.45 12.14
CA ILE A 83 12.53 -12.48 11.14
C ILE A 83 12.80 -11.08 11.68
N SER A 84 13.35 -10.20 10.84
CA SER A 84 13.61 -8.82 11.22
C SER A 84 12.88 -7.84 10.30
N HIS A 85 12.34 -6.77 10.88
CA HIS A 85 11.76 -5.66 10.13
C HIS A 85 12.02 -4.31 10.80
N GLY A 86 11.94 -3.23 10.02
CA GLY A 86 12.23 -1.86 10.45
C GLY A 86 10.98 -1.04 10.84
N CYS A 87 9.86 -1.66 11.18
CA CYS A 87 8.68 -0.89 11.60
C CYS A 87 8.95 -0.22 12.96
N THR A 88 8.53 1.06 13.02
CA THR A 88 8.54 1.84 14.27
C THR A 88 7.48 1.34 15.25
N GLY A 89 7.59 1.69 16.53
CA GLY A 89 6.60 1.36 17.57
C GLY A 89 5.34 2.23 17.56
N MET A 90 5.22 3.19 16.66
CA MET A 90 4.17 4.23 16.70
C MET A 90 3.04 4.02 15.68
N GLY A 91 3.29 3.28 14.61
CA GLY A 91 2.34 3.14 13.50
C GLY A 91 1.58 1.81 13.50
N ASN A 92 0.52 1.74 12.68
CA ASN A 92 -0.29 0.53 12.53
C ASN A 92 0.43 -0.60 11.81
N ASP A 93 1.46 -0.30 11.00
CA ASP A 93 2.18 -1.32 10.23
C ASP A 93 2.90 -2.33 11.13
N GLN A 94 3.44 -1.89 12.28
CA GLN A 94 4.06 -2.81 13.24
C GLN A 94 3.09 -3.91 13.68
N VAL A 95 1.83 -3.53 13.97
CA VAL A 95 0.81 -4.47 14.45
C VAL A 95 0.46 -5.47 13.35
N ARG A 96 0.31 -4.98 12.10
CA ARG A 96 0.06 -5.85 10.94
C ARG A 96 1.18 -6.86 10.75
N PHE A 97 2.44 -6.43 10.86
CA PHE A 97 3.59 -7.34 10.77
C PHE A 97 3.61 -8.33 11.93
N ASP A 98 3.50 -7.85 13.16
CA ASP A 98 3.60 -8.70 14.35
C ASP A 98 2.47 -9.73 14.41
N LEU A 99 1.22 -9.33 14.24
CA LEU A 99 0.08 -10.25 14.24
C LEU A 99 0.13 -11.24 13.08
N SER A 100 0.53 -10.78 11.89
CA SER A 100 0.69 -11.67 10.74
C SER A 100 1.80 -12.71 10.98
N ILE A 101 2.93 -12.30 11.55
CA ILE A 101 4.03 -13.23 11.87
C ILE A 101 3.56 -14.24 12.91
N GLN A 102 2.87 -13.81 13.98
CA GLN A 102 2.33 -14.69 15.03
C GLN A 102 1.33 -15.71 14.48
N ALA A 103 0.48 -15.30 13.53
CA ALA A 103 -0.48 -16.19 12.89
C ALA A 103 0.17 -17.35 12.12
N PHE A 104 1.41 -17.19 11.66
CA PHE A 104 2.18 -18.26 10.99
C PHE A 104 2.91 -19.20 11.95
N GLY A 105 2.92 -18.94 13.24
CA GLY A 105 3.51 -19.79 14.27
C GLY A 105 4.60 -19.10 15.09
N ASN A 106 5.42 -19.91 15.75
CA ASN A 106 6.43 -19.40 16.70
C ASN A 106 7.68 -18.88 15.98
N TYR A 107 7.60 -17.64 15.47
CA TYR A 107 8.75 -16.90 14.94
C TYR A 107 9.19 -15.82 15.92
N LYS A 108 10.51 -15.61 16.01
CA LYS A 108 11.10 -14.54 16.84
C LYS A 108 11.34 -13.30 15.99
N THR A 109 10.67 -12.21 16.34
CA THR A 109 10.77 -10.93 15.65
C THR A 109 11.91 -10.10 16.23
N ILE A 110 12.76 -9.55 15.37
CA ILE A 110 13.84 -8.63 15.71
C ILE A 110 13.49 -7.26 15.13
N THR A 111 13.33 -6.26 15.99
CA THR A 111 12.85 -4.93 15.63
C THR A 111 13.81 -3.83 16.07
N PRO A 112 14.98 -3.68 15.42
CA PRO A 112 16.04 -2.78 15.88
C PRO A 112 15.61 -1.31 15.96
N ILE A 113 14.68 -0.89 15.11
CA ILE A 113 14.19 0.50 15.12
C ILE A 113 13.41 0.81 16.40
N ARG A 114 12.64 -0.15 16.94
CA ARG A 114 11.94 0.04 18.23
C ARG A 114 12.92 0.14 19.39
N GLU A 115 14.02 -0.63 19.36
CA GLU A 115 15.06 -0.53 20.36
C GLU A 115 15.77 0.82 20.32
N ILE A 116 15.99 1.38 19.13
CA ILE A 116 16.55 2.71 18.94
C ILE A 116 15.58 3.78 19.44
N GLN A 117 14.29 3.67 19.13
CA GLN A 117 13.25 4.61 19.60
C GLN A 117 13.20 4.72 21.14
N ASN A 118 13.47 3.64 21.85
CA ASN A 118 13.51 3.64 23.31
C ASN A 118 14.73 4.39 23.88
N LYS A 119 15.74 4.70 23.05
CA LYS A 119 17.00 5.31 23.47
C LYS A 119 17.17 6.76 23.00
N VAL A 120 16.53 7.12 21.87
CA VAL A 120 16.70 8.43 21.23
C VAL A 120 15.39 8.98 20.72
N SER A 121 15.21 10.29 20.80
CA SER A 121 14.02 10.99 20.26
C SER A 121 14.10 11.17 18.74
N ASP A 122 15.30 11.45 18.19
CA ASP A 122 15.52 11.57 16.76
C ASP A 122 16.10 10.27 16.18
N VAL A 123 15.21 9.34 15.87
CA VAL A 123 15.58 8.03 15.30
C VAL A 123 16.28 8.18 13.96
N ARG A 124 15.77 9.05 13.07
CA ARG A 124 16.35 9.23 11.73
C ARG A 124 17.73 9.85 11.76
N GLY A 125 17.94 10.81 12.63
CA GLY A 125 19.27 11.40 12.86
C GLY A 125 20.25 10.36 13.40
N TYR A 126 19.81 9.53 14.34
CA TYR A 126 20.62 8.44 14.86
C TYR A 126 20.99 7.42 13.78
N GLU A 127 20.03 6.94 12.97
CA GLU A 127 20.26 5.99 11.86
C GLU A 127 21.27 6.54 10.85
N LYS A 128 21.11 7.81 10.49
CA LYS A 128 22.02 8.50 9.57
C LYS A 128 23.45 8.56 10.13
N LYS A 129 23.59 8.99 11.38
CA LYS A 129 24.88 9.05 12.07
C LYS A 129 25.53 7.68 12.15
N TYR A 130 24.77 6.66 12.56
CA TYR A 130 25.23 5.28 12.66
C TYR A 130 25.79 4.73 11.34
N LEU A 131 25.15 5.02 10.22
CA LEU A 131 25.61 4.58 8.89
C LEU A 131 26.85 5.35 8.44
N ILE A 132 26.90 6.66 8.66
CA ILE A 132 28.07 7.49 8.30
C ILE A 132 29.32 7.06 9.06
N GLU A 133 29.20 6.84 10.38
CA GLU A 133 30.30 6.35 11.23
C GLU A 133 30.86 5.01 10.78
N ARG A 134 30.09 4.24 10.02
CA ARG A 134 30.50 2.94 9.44
C ARG A 134 30.91 3.03 7.98
N GLY A 135 31.14 4.25 7.48
CA GLY A 135 31.63 4.49 6.12
C GLY A 135 30.57 4.37 5.02
N PHE A 136 29.28 4.26 5.37
CA PHE A 136 28.22 4.19 4.37
C PHE A 136 27.81 5.59 3.89
N LYS A 137 27.63 5.73 2.59
CA LYS A 137 27.05 6.96 2.00
C LYS A 137 25.56 6.99 2.31
N VAL A 138 25.08 8.05 2.92
CA VAL A 138 23.68 8.29 3.20
C VAL A 138 23.23 9.50 2.36
N SER A 139 22.09 9.35 1.66
CA SER A 139 21.50 10.45 0.92
C SER A 139 21.13 11.58 1.89
N SER A 140 21.43 12.83 1.48
CA SER A 140 21.02 14.03 2.22
C SER A 140 19.52 14.34 2.09
N LEU A 141 18.82 13.66 1.19
CA LEU A 141 17.39 13.83 0.97
C LEU A 141 16.62 13.30 2.19
N HIS A 142 16.33 14.19 3.14
CA HIS A 142 15.24 13.98 4.07
C HIS A 142 13.96 13.99 3.25
N SER A 143 13.30 12.85 3.10
CA SER A 143 11.97 12.85 2.53
C SER A 143 11.07 13.60 3.52
N LYS A 144 10.47 14.70 3.05
CA LYS A 144 9.50 15.51 3.80
C LYS A 144 8.31 14.64 4.26
N TYR A 145 7.98 13.64 3.47
CA TYR A 145 6.88 12.72 3.69
C TYR A 145 7.34 11.28 3.88
N SER A 146 6.55 10.53 4.61
CA SER A 146 6.56 9.07 4.58
C SER A 146 5.57 8.61 3.50
N ILE A 147 6.08 7.93 2.48
CA ILE A 147 5.29 7.47 1.33
C ILE A 147 5.33 5.95 1.29
N ASN A 148 4.13 5.33 1.25
CA ASN A 148 3.97 3.92 0.95
C ASN A 148 3.20 3.80 -0.36
N GLU A 149 3.79 3.14 -1.35
CA GLU A 149 3.20 2.93 -2.67
C GLU A 149 3.14 1.44 -3.00
N ASN A 150 2.00 1.02 -3.53
CA ASN A 150 1.80 -0.31 -4.06
C ASN A 150 0.86 -0.25 -5.29
N LEU A 151 0.49 -1.40 -5.84
CA LEU A 151 -0.37 -1.47 -7.02
C LEU A 151 -1.73 -0.79 -6.83
N MET A 152 -2.26 -0.74 -5.60
CA MET A 152 -3.57 -0.16 -5.29
C MET A 152 -3.55 1.37 -5.22
N GLY A 153 -2.40 1.95 -4.91
CA GLY A 153 -2.26 3.40 -4.74
C GLY A 153 -1.09 3.79 -3.87
N ALA A 154 -1.12 5.03 -3.38
CA ALA A 154 -0.11 5.59 -2.49
C ALA A 154 -0.75 6.17 -1.22
N THR A 155 -0.06 6.07 -0.09
CA THR A 155 -0.36 6.80 1.13
C THR A 155 0.78 7.74 1.47
N VAL A 156 0.45 8.93 1.96
CA VAL A 156 1.40 9.99 2.29
C VAL A 156 1.09 10.53 3.68
N SER A 157 2.08 10.56 4.56
CA SER A 157 1.99 11.13 5.91
C SER A 157 3.25 11.92 6.24
N GLY A 158 3.23 12.64 7.33
CA GLY A 158 4.33 13.50 7.76
C GLY A 158 4.11 14.97 7.45
N SER A 159 4.96 15.81 8.03
CA SER A 159 4.97 17.27 7.81
C SER A 159 3.58 17.91 8.06
N GLU A 160 3.15 18.84 7.18
CA GLU A 160 1.87 19.57 7.32
C GLU A 160 0.64 18.65 7.37
N ILE A 161 0.73 17.39 6.87
CA ILE A 161 -0.37 16.45 6.95
C ILE A 161 -0.60 16.04 8.41
N ASP A 162 0.45 15.71 9.14
CA ASP A 162 0.37 15.35 10.56
C ASP A 162 -0.03 16.56 11.44
N ASP A 163 0.34 17.78 11.01
CA ASP A 163 -0.05 19.04 11.66
C ASP A 163 -1.50 19.48 11.37
N TRP A 164 -2.28 18.69 10.65
CA TRP A 164 -3.66 19.00 10.24
C TRP A 164 -3.80 20.25 9.36
N LYS A 165 -2.73 20.60 8.65
CA LYS A 165 -2.72 21.70 7.66
C LYS A 165 -3.07 21.20 6.26
N GLU A 166 -3.30 22.12 5.33
CA GLU A 166 -3.56 21.77 3.93
C GLU A 166 -2.33 21.10 3.30
N PRO A 167 -2.51 19.93 2.65
CA PRO A 167 -1.41 19.22 1.99
C PRO A 167 -0.85 20.03 0.81
N SER A 168 0.46 20.17 0.76
CA SER A 168 1.13 20.91 -0.31
C SER A 168 1.14 20.15 -1.65
N LYS A 169 1.50 20.86 -2.74
CA LYS A 169 1.61 20.25 -4.07
C LYS A 169 2.64 19.11 -4.13
N GLU A 170 3.64 19.09 -3.25
CA GLU A 170 4.64 18.04 -3.17
C GLU A 170 4.09 16.70 -2.66
N SER A 171 2.91 16.71 -2.02
CA SER A 171 2.22 15.52 -1.53
C SER A 171 1.44 14.75 -2.62
N TYR A 172 1.43 15.23 -3.86
CA TYR A 172 0.83 14.55 -5.00
C TYR A 172 1.80 13.52 -5.58
N ILE A 173 1.40 12.25 -5.58
CA ILE A 173 2.24 11.11 -6.00
C ILE A 173 1.72 10.52 -7.32
N LEU A 174 0.48 10.05 -7.34
CA LEU A 174 -0.17 9.45 -8.50
C LEU A 174 -1.14 10.40 -9.20
N CYS A 175 -1.68 11.38 -8.46
CA CYS A 175 -2.63 12.34 -8.96
C CYS A 175 -1.92 13.62 -9.44
N SER A 176 -2.41 14.19 -10.53
CA SER A 176 -2.02 15.52 -10.96
C SER A 176 -2.56 16.57 -9.97
N THR A 177 -1.88 17.69 -9.85
CA THR A 177 -2.39 18.87 -9.14
C THR A 177 -3.54 19.52 -9.92
N PRO A 178 -4.50 20.20 -9.26
CA PRO A 178 -5.69 20.76 -9.92
C PRO A 178 -5.39 21.68 -11.10
N ASP A 179 -4.30 22.43 -11.03
CA ASP A 179 -3.82 23.31 -12.11
C ASP A 179 -3.36 22.54 -13.37
N LYS A 180 -3.17 21.23 -13.27
CA LYS A 180 -2.76 20.34 -14.37
C LYS A 180 -3.86 19.39 -14.86
N TYR A 181 -5.08 19.53 -14.36
CA TYR A 181 -6.18 18.70 -14.84
C TYR A 181 -6.51 18.97 -16.30
N PRO A 182 -6.78 17.94 -17.10
CA PRO A 182 -7.22 18.12 -18.48
C PRO A 182 -8.50 18.94 -18.55
N SER A 183 -8.58 19.89 -19.48
CA SER A 183 -9.78 20.72 -19.71
C SER A 183 -10.94 19.94 -20.29
N LYS A 184 -10.66 18.82 -20.97
CA LYS A 184 -11.69 17.95 -21.57
C LYS A 184 -11.90 16.70 -20.73
N SER A 185 -13.15 16.32 -20.49
CA SER A 185 -13.52 15.05 -19.89
C SER A 185 -13.09 13.87 -20.77
N LYS A 186 -12.82 12.73 -20.15
CA LYS A 186 -12.54 11.48 -20.84
C LYS A 186 -13.58 10.43 -20.46
N LYS A 187 -14.29 9.89 -21.47
CA LYS A 187 -15.13 8.71 -21.30
C LYS A 187 -14.24 7.47 -21.43
N ILE A 188 -14.41 6.50 -20.54
CA ILE A 188 -13.81 5.17 -20.64
C ILE A 188 -14.89 4.10 -20.51
N THR A 189 -14.72 2.99 -21.24
CA THR A 189 -15.59 1.82 -21.15
C THR A 189 -14.85 0.67 -20.48
N ILE A 190 -15.41 0.10 -19.43
CA ILE A 190 -14.84 -1.05 -18.73
C ILE A 190 -15.77 -2.23 -18.93
N GLU A 191 -15.25 -3.32 -19.51
CA GLU A 191 -16.00 -4.56 -19.69
C GLU A 191 -15.68 -5.55 -18.57
N PHE A 192 -16.73 -6.10 -17.98
CA PHE A 192 -16.63 -7.09 -16.91
C PHE A 192 -17.05 -8.48 -17.43
N LEU A 193 -16.35 -9.49 -16.95
CA LEU A 193 -16.71 -10.89 -17.15
C LEU A 193 -16.73 -11.59 -15.78
N LYS A 194 -17.88 -12.09 -15.37
CA LYS A 194 -18.08 -12.70 -14.04
C LYS A 194 -17.60 -11.79 -12.89
N GLY A 195 -17.95 -10.50 -12.97
CA GLY A 195 -17.56 -9.49 -11.97
C GLY A 195 -16.10 -9.06 -12.00
N GLU A 196 -15.28 -9.58 -12.90
CA GLU A 196 -13.89 -9.18 -13.06
C GLU A 196 -13.71 -8.28 -14.29
N ALA A 197 -13.09 -7.09 -14.11
CA ALA A 197 -12.78 -6.20 -15.22
C ALA A 197 -11.77 -6.86 -16.18
N ARG A 198 -12.07 -6.88 -17.48
CA ARG A 198 -11.28 -7.58 -18.50
C ARG A 198 -10.81 -6.71 -19.64
N LYS A 199 -11.51 -5.62 -19.94
CA LYS A 199 -11.12 -4.71 -21.02
C LYS A 199 -11.32 -3.25 -20.61
N ILE A 200 -10.53 -2.38 -21.21
CA ILE A 200 -10.69 -0.92 -21.17
C ILE A 200 -10.73 -0.45 -22.62
N ASP A 201 -11.79 0.28 -22.99
CA ASP A 201 -12.00 0.80 -24.35
C ASP A 201 -11.82 -0.29 -25.43
N GLY A 202 -12.42 -1.48 -25.21
CA GLY A 202 -12.38 -2.63 -26.10
C GLY A 202 -11.05 -3.43 -26.09
N LYS A 203 -9.98 -2.91 -25.47
CA LYS A 203 -8.68 -3.60 -25.39
C LYS A 203 -8.62 -4.55 -24.21
N SER A 204 -8.25 -5.80 -24.47
CA SER A 204 -8.06 -6.81 -23.41
C SER A 204 -6.85 -6.44 -22.54
N ILE A 205 -7.11 -6.19 -21.28
CA ILE A 205 -6.11 -5.91 -20.25
C ILE A 205 -6.61 -6.59 -18.97
N LYS A 206 -5.73 -7.18 -18.20
CA LYS A 206 -6.16 -7.89 -16.98
C LYS A 206 -5.18 -7.74 -15.83
N GLY A 207 -5.70 -7.93 -14.62
CA GLY A 207 -4.91 -7.95 -13.40
C GLY A 207 -4.22 -6.62 -13.10
N ALA A 208 -2.97 -6.69 -12.74
CA ALA A 208 -2.17 -5.55 -12.33
C ALA A 208 -2.08 -4.45 -13.40
N GLU A 209 -1.95 -4.84 -14.68
CA GLU A 209 -1.84 -3.90 -15.78
C GLU A 209 -3.11 -3.08 -16.01
N LEU A 210 -4.27 -3.71 -15.82
CA LEU A 210 -5.56 -3.00 -15.87
C LEU A 210 -5.60 -1.91 -14.78
N LEU A 211 -5.20 -2.24 -13.56
CA LEU A 211 -5.22 -1.28 -12.46
C LEU A 211 -4.19 -0.15 -12.66
N ARG A 212 -2.98 -0.45 -13.14
CA ARG A 212 -2.00 0.59 -13.50
C ARG A 212 -2.53 1.54 -14.57
N THR A 213 -3.21 0.99 -15.57
CA THR A 213 -3.82 1.81 -16.63
C THR A 213 -4.86 2.75 -16.05
N LEU A 214 -5.72 2.27 -15.16
CA LEU A 214 -6.73 3.08 -14.49
C LEU A 214 -6.12 4.09 -13.50
N ASN A 215 -5.07 3.71 -12.77
CA ASN A 215 -4.31 4.63 -11.91
C ASN A 215 -3.77 5.80 -12.74
N LYS A 216 -3.16 5.51 -13.90
CA LYS A 216 -2.62 6.53 -14.81
C LYS A 216 -3.72 7.43 -15.40
N ILE A 217 -4.84 6.84 -15.82
CA ILE A 217 -5.95 7.62 -16.38
C ILE A 217 -6.58 8.47 -15.28
N GLY A 218 -7.02 7.87 -14.18
CA GLY A 218 -7.70 8.56 -13.08
C GLY A 218 -6.84 9.59 -12.38
N GLY A 219 -5.55 9.30 -12.20
CA GLY A 219 -4.60 10.22 -11.59
C GLY A 219 -4.46 11.54 -12.35
N LYS A 220 -4.54 11.52 -13.69
CA LYS A 220 -4.54 12.75 -14.49
C LYS A 220 -5.71 13.70 -14.18
N TYR A 221 -6.82 13.14 -13.71
CA TYR A 221 -8.03 13.90 -13.36
C TYR A 221 -8.22 14.05 -11.85
N GLY A 222 -7.22 13.70 -11.04
CA GLY A 222 -7.26 13.82 -9.59
C GLY A 222 -8.25 12.89 -8.89
N ILE A 223 -8.70 11.81 -9.56
CA ILE A 223 -9.65 10.86 -9.01
C ILE A 223 -9.00 10.02 -7.92
N GLY A 224 -9.72 9.78 -6.83
CA GLY A 224 -9.30 8.87 -5.75
C GLY A 224 -8.23 9.43 -4.83
N ARG A 225 -8.05 10.76 -4.77
CA ARG A 225 -7.22 11.44 -3.80
C ARG A 225 -8.09 11.97 -2.66
N GLU A 226 -7.80 11.52 -1.45
CA GLU A 226 -8.55 11.92 -0.26
C GLU A 226 -7.65 11.94 0.99
N ILE A 227 -8.14 12.60 2.03
CA ILE A 227 -7.55 12.59 3.37
C ILE A 227 -8.34 11.63 4.24
N PHE A 228 -7.66 10.70 4.88
CA PHE A 228 -8.22 9.84 5.90
C PHE A 228 -7.75 10.28 7.28
N ALA A 229 -8.68 10.41 8.22
CA ALA A 229 -8.41 10.63 9.62
C ALA A 229 -9.01 9.49 10.43
N GLY A 230 -8.21 8.84 11.23
CA GLY A 230 -8.64 7.68 12.01
C GLY A 230 -7.76 7.43 13.21
N ASP A 231 -8.12 6.45 14.01
CA ASP A 231 -7.33 6.06 15.17
C ASP A 231 -6.19 5.12 14.76
N THR A 232 -4.99 5.38 15.29
CA THR A 232 -3.95 4.36 15.32
C THR A 232 -4.29 3.31 16.35
N ILE A 233 -3.69 2.13 16.24
CA ILE A 233 -3.94 1.02 17.19
C ILE A 233 -3.60 1.38 18.64
N ILE A 234 -2.71 2.37 18.84
CA ILE A 234 -2.35 2.88 20.17
C ILE A 234 -3.29 3.99 20.66
N GLY A 235 -4.41 4.23 19.95
CA GLY A 235 -5.45 5.18 20.36
C GLY A 235 -5.17 6.65 20.04
N ILE A 236 -4.14 6.96 19.27
CA ILE A 236 -3.84 8.33 18.85
C ILE A 236 -4.53 8.62 17.51
N LYS A 237 -5.20 9.78 17.40
CA LYS A 237 -5.70 10.26 16.12
C LYS A 237 -4.56 10.51 15.16
N GLY A 238 -4.61 9.86 13.99
CA GLY A 238 -3.69 10.08 12.90
C GLY A 238 -4.41 10.60 11.66
N ARG A 239 -3.67 11.27 10.80
CA ARG A 239 -4.14 11.72 9.50
C ARG A 239 -3.13 11.35 8.43
N PHE A 240 -3.61 10.85 7.31
CA PHE A 240 -2.79 10.65 6.14
C PHE A 240 -3.61 10.93 4.88
N LEU A 241 -2.90 11.20 3.83
CA LEU A 241 -3.46 11.36 2.50
C LEU A 241 -3.28 10.07 1.74
N PHE A 242 -4.24 9.70 0.91
CA PHE A 242 -4.09 8.58 -0.01
C PHE A 242 -4.55 8.93 -1.42
N GLU A 243 -3.97 8.25 -2.38
CA GLU A 243 -4.30 8.33 -3.80
C GLU A 243 -4.50 6.92 -4.33
N SER A 244 -5.71 6.62 -4.79
CA SER A 244 -6.11 5.29 -5.25
C SER A 244 -7.05 5.39 -6.47
N PRO A 245 -6.56 5.98 -7.58
CA PRO A 245 -7.41 6.29 -8.74
C PRO A 245 -8.10 5.07 -9.34
N GLY A 246 -7.34 4.01 -9.58
CA GLY A 246 -7.85 2.81 -10.23
C GLY A 246 -8.87 2.05 -9.38
N ILE A 247 -8.65 1.94 -8.08
CA ILE A 247 -9.61 1.30 -7.16
C ILE A 247 -10.91 2.12 -7.15
N SER A 248 -10.83 3.44 -7.03
CA SER A 248 -12.01 4.33 -7.03
C SER A 248 -12.83 4.19 -8.30
N ILE A 249 -12.18 4.12 -9.47
CA ILE A 249 -12.85 3.91 -10.75
C ILE A 249 -13.49 2.52 -10.81
N LEU A 250 -12.75 1.46 -10.45
CA LEU A 250 -13.24 0.09 -10.54
C LEU A 250 -14.40 -0.17 -9.58
N GLN A 251 -14.34 0.31 -8.34
CA GLN A 251 -15.43 0.14 -7.40
C GLN A 251 -16.71 0.84 -7.86
N ARG A 252 -16.60 2.07 -8.38
CA ARG A 252 -17.76 2.77 -8.93
C ARG A 252 -18.35 2.05 -10.15
N ALA A 253 -17.51 1.63 -11.10
CA ALA A 253 -17.98 0.92 -12.27
C ALA A 253 -18.60 -0.44 -11.92
N HIS A 254 -17.98 -1.20 -10.99
CA HIS A 254 -18.51 -2.47 -10.52
C HIS A 254 -19.83 -2.31 -9.76
N ARG A 255 -19.94 -1.27 -8.92
CA ARG A 255 -21.18 -0.95 -8.20
C ARG A 255 -22.34 -0.65 -9.16
N ALA A 256 -22.11 0.15 -10.18
CA ALA A 256 -23.13 0.43 -11.20
C ALA A 256 -23.59 -0.84 -11.95
N LEU A 257 -22.66 -1.77 -12.22
CA LEU A 257 -22.99 -3.08 -12.80
C LEU A 257 -23.87 -3.91 -11.84
N GLU A 258 -23.52 -3.95 -10.55
CA GLU A 258 -24.29 -4.68 -9.54
C GLU A 258 -25.71 -4.12 -9.37
N GLU A 259 -25.85 -2.81 -9.35
CA GLU A 259 -27.16 -2.13 -9.27
C GLU A 259 -28.08 -2.49 -10.43
N SER A 260 -27.52 -2.81 -11.60
CA SER A 260 -28.28 -3.21 -12.78
C SER A 260 -28.63 -4.72 -12.82
N ILE A 261 -28.01 -5.54 -11.97
CA ILE A 261 -28.14 -7.00 -12.05
C ILE A 261 -28.69 -7.61 -10.76
N PHE A 262 -28.26 -7.09 -9.59
CA PHE A 262 -28.61 -7.63 -8.30
C PHE A 262 -30.07 -7.32 -7.95
N THR A 263 -30.69 -8.25 -7.23
CA THR A 263 -31.96 -8.00 -6.59
C THR A 263 -31.81 -6.95 -5.48
N ASP A 264 -32.92 -6.32 -5.12
CA ASP A 264 -33.02 -5.40 -4.00
C ASP A 264 -32.38 -5.97 -2.72
N LYS A 265 -32.76 -7.20 -2.34
CA LYS A 265 -32.22 -7.89 -1.16
C LYS A 265 -30.71 -8.13 -1.21
N GLN A 266 -30.16 -8.45 -2.37
CA GLN A 266 -28.71 -8.60 -2.56
C GLN A 266 -27.99 -7.25 -2.41
N ASN A 267 -28.53 -6.19 -3.02
CA ASN A 267 -27.97 -4.84 -2.89
C ASN A 267 -28.01 -4.33 -1.46
N PHE A 268 -29.05 -4.69 -0.69
CA PHE A 268 -29.18 -4.31 0.71
C PHE A 268 -28.21 -5.09 1.62
N PHE A 269 -28.07 -6.41 1.41
CA PHE A 269 -27.27 -7.27 2.29
C PHE A 269 -25.76 -7.19 2.04
N LYS A 270 -25.34 -7.07 0.78
CA LYS A 270 -23.93 -7.12 0.38
C LYS A 270 -23.01 -6.12 1.12
N PRO A 271 -23.39 -4.83 1.34
CA PRO A 271 -22.56 -3.88 2.08
C PRO A 271 -22.17 -4.34 3.48
N THR A 272 -23.06 -5.06 4.16
CA THR A 272 -22.78 -5.60 5.51
C THR A 272 -21.60 -6.58 5.49
N VAL A 273 -21.60 -7.51 4.51
CA VAL A 273 -20.51 -8.46 4.35
C VAL A 273 -19.23 -7.76 3.88
N GLY A 274 -19.36 -6.83 2.93
CA GLY A 274 -18.23 -6.08 2.39
C GLY A 274 -17.52 -5.24 3.45
N LYS A 275 -18.25 -4.53 4.30
CA LYS A 275 -17.70 -3.74 5.41
C LYS A 275 -16.94 -4.64 6.39
N LYS A 276 -17.48 -5.80 6.74
CA LYS A 276 -16.82 -6.75 7.65
C LYS A 276 -15.53 -7.31 7.05
N TRP A 277 -15.54 -7.63 5.75
CA TRP A 277 -14.34 -8.09 5.08
C TRP A 277 -13.24 -7.01 5.03
N VAL A 278 -13.59 -5.76 4.71
CA VAL A 278 -12.62 -4.66 4.68
C VAL A 278 -12.03 -4.36 6.06
N GLU A 279 -12.84 -4.47 7.11
CA GLU A 279 -12.38 -4.35 8.50
C GLU A 279 -11.32 -5.42 8.83
N LEU A 280 -11.51 -6.66 8.36
CA LEU A 280 -10.57 -7.75 8.60
C LEU A 280 -9.23 -7.60 7.88
N ILE A 281 -9.18 -6.90 6.73
CA ILE A 281 -7.95 -6.71 5.98
C ILE A 281 -7.23 -5.40 6.29
N TYR A 282 -7.87 -4.51 7.03
CA TYR A 282 -7.27 -3.25 7.47
C TYR A 282 -6.29 -3.48 8.63
#